data_0ba179ca354b8c87aaa353699831ee73
#
_entry.id   0ba179ca354b8c87aaa353699831ee73
#
_cell.length_a   1.000
_cell.length_b   1.000
_cell.length_c   1.000
_cell.angle_alpha   90.00
_cell.angle_beta   90.00
_cell.angle_gamma   90.00
#
_symmetry.space_group_name_H-M   'P 1'
#
loop_
_entity.id
_entity.type
_entity.pdbx_description
1 polymer ?
#
loop_
_entity_poly.entity_id
_entity_poly.type
_entity_poly.pdbx_seq_one_letter_code
_entity_poly.pdbx_strand_id
1 'polypeptide(L)'
;MLLASALHTLNDDLSEPVPMSAPPVIERPPTRRPLVLVADDSADMRSLLTDVLESEGCDVIAVPSGARAVSEMTVRPPDLVITDLFMPGMSGFALRALMLKRPDLAAIPVIVLSAYWHRPSETLEVADVITKPINIDRLIDSVRRLVPVVTAEGR
;
A
#
# COMPACT_ATOMS: atom_id res chain seq x y z
N MET A 1 -35.80 -36.97 -40.05
CA MET A 1 -35.68 -35.59 -40.58
C MET A 1 -35.88 -34.51 -39.52
N LEU A 2 -36.89 -34.65 -38.70
CA LEU A 2 -37.16 -33.67 -37.64
C LEU A 2 -36.13 -33.71 -36.50
N LEU A 3 -35.53 -34.86 -36.26
CA LEU A 3 -34.52 -35.01 -35.24
C LEU A 3 -33.21 -34.28 -35.56
N ALA A 4 -32.84 -34.22 -36.82
CA ALA A 4 -31.65 -33.53 -37.25
C ALA A 4 -31.73 -32.02 -37.07
N SER A 5 -32.89 -31.45 -37.29
CA SER A 5 -33.13 -30.03 -37.06
C SER A 5 -33.08 -29.66 -35.59
N ALA A 6 -33.63 -30.52 -34.73
CA ALA A 6 -33.61 -30.30 -33.31
C ALA A 6 -32.18 -30.37 -32.75
N LEU A 7 -31.37 -31.30 -33.24
CA LEU A 7 -29.96 -31.43 -32.85
C LEU A 7 -29.14 -30.23 -33.30
N HIS A 8 -29.46 -29.68 -34.47
CA HIS A 8 -28.79 -28.50 -34.97
C HIS A 8 -29.08 -27.25 -34.12
N THR A 9 -30.30 -27.12 -33.70
CA THR A 9 -30.70 -26.02 -32.81
C THR A 9 -30.04 -26.11 -31.45
N LEU A 10 -29.92 -27.33 -30.91
CA LEU A 10 -29.23 -27.52 -29.64
C LEU A 10 -27.71 -27.22 -29.73
N ASN A 11 -27.09 -27.55 -30.87
CA ASN A 11 -25.70 -27.21 -31.09
C ASN A 11 -25.47 -25.70 -31.20
N ASP A 12 -26.38 -24.99 -31.80
CA ASP A 12 -26.28 -23.54 -31.88
C ASP A 12 -26.40 -22.90 -30.50
N ASP A 13 -27.27 -23.42 -29.65
CA ASP A 13 -27.40 -22.96 -28.28
C ASP A 13 -26.15 -23.23 -27.46
N LEU A 14 -25.54 -24.38 -27.67
CA LEU A 14 -24.30 -24.75 -26.97
C LEU A 14 -23.09 -24.04 -27.55
N SER A 15 -23.13 -23.60 -28.78
CA SER A 15 -22.02 -22.91 -29.43
C SER A 15 -22.05 -21.41 -29.24
N GLU A 16 -23.10 -20.86 -28.66
CA GLU A 16 -23.03 -19.47 -28.21
C GLU A 16 -21.97 -19.40 -27.13
N PRO A 17 -20.83 -18.81 -27.43
CA PRO A 17 -19.84 -18.67 -26.38
C PRO A 17 -20.45 -17.82 -25.29
N VAL A 18 -20.64 -18.41 -24.17
CA VAL A 18 -20.61 -17.66 -22.95
C VAL A 18 -19.48 -16.65 -23.15
N PRO A 19 -19.78 -15.36 -23.11
CA PRO A 19 -18.74 -14.39 -23.35
C PRO A 19 -17.57 -14.70 -22.43
N MET A 20 -16.55 -15.26 -23.05
CA MET A 20 -15.24 -15.39 -22.43
C MET A 20 -14.58 -14.03 -22.30
N SER A 21 -15.35 -12.95 -22.47
CA SER A 21 -14.94 -11.69 -21.92
C SER A 21 -14.63 -11.95 -20.46
N ALA A 22 -13.43 -11.64 -20.09
CA ALA A 22 -12.99 -11.68 -18.72
C ALA A 22 -14.15 -11.30 -17.82
N PRO A 23 -14.45 -12.10 -16.80
CA PRO A 23 -15.48 -11.71 -15.86
C PRO A 23 -15.20 -10.27 -15.45
N PRO A 24 -16.23 -9.45 -15.31
CA PRO A 24 -16.00 -8.11 -14.82
C PRO A 24 -15.10 -8.28 -13.62
N VAL A 25 -13.97 -7.60 -13.65
CA VAL A 25 -13.13 -7.49 -12.49
C VAL A 25 -14.02 -6.85 -11.45
N ILE A 26 -14.72 -7.69 -10.72
CA ILE A 26 -15.38 -7.23 -9.52
C ILE A 26 -14.23 -6.85 -8.63
N GLU A 27 -13.87 -5.59 -8.69
CA GLU A 27 -13.01 -5.02 -7.68
C GLU A 27 -13.73 -5.19 -6.36
N ARG A 28 -13.51 -6.34 -5.75
CA ARG A 28 -13.95 -6.53 -4.39
C ARG A 28 -13.24 -5.47 -3.58
N PRO A 29 -13.99 -4.65 -2.85
CA PRO A 29 -13.34 -3.78 -1.89
C PRO A 29 -12.42 -4.66 -1.06
N PRO A 30 -11.24 -4.19 -0.71
CA PRO A 30 -10.30 -4.98 0.07
C PRO A 30 -11.04 -5.51 1.31
N THR A 31 -11.02 -6.81 1.47
CA THR A 31 -11.69 -7.49 2.57
C THR A 31 -11.03 -7.24 3.91
N ARG A 32 -9.86 -6.59 3.89
CA ARG A 32 -9.09 -6.20 5.06
C ARG A 32 -8.67 -4.75 4.98
N ARG A 33 -8.48 -4.16 6.14
CA ARG A 33 -7.90 -2.81 6.22
C ARG A 33 -6.45 -2.86 5.76
N PRO A 34 -5.98 -1.88 4.98
CA PRO A 34 -4.57 -1.83 4.61
C PRO A 34 -3.71 -1.64 5.85
N LEU A 35 -2.58 -2.34 5.88
CA LEU A 35 -1.62 -2.25 6.95
C LEU A 35 -0.54 -1.24 6.60
N VAL A 36 -0.36 -0.24 7.43
CA VAL A 36 0.68 0.77 7.29
C VAL A 36 1.68 0.63 8.42
N LEU A 37 2.96 0.52 8.06
CA LEU A 37 4.03 0.54 9.04
C LEU A 37 4.59 1.95 9.11
N VAL A 38 4.67 2.49 10.33
CA VAL A 38 5.22 3.82 10.60
C VAL A 38 6.50 3.66 11.40
N ALA A 39 7.61 4.18 10.88
CA ALA A 39 8.90 4.20 11.56
C ALA A 39 9.31 5.65 11.84
N ASP A 40 9.35 6.02 13.09
CA ASP A 40 9.76 7.34 13.55
C ASP A 40 10.27 7.24 14.99
N ASP A 41 11.38 7.89 15.30
CA ASP A 41 11.94 7.86 16.65
C ASP A 41 11.19 8.77 17.64
N SER A 42 10.33 9.67 17.15
CA SER A 42 9.48 10.50 18.00
C SER A 42 8.19 9.77 18.37
N ALA A 43 7.97 9.58 19.67
CA ALA A 43 6.73 8.97 20.16
C ALA A 43 5.49 9.81 19.81
N ASP A 44 5.61 11.14 19.87
CA ASP A 44 4.51 12.04 19.52
C ASP A 44 4.14 11.92 18.05
N MET A 45 5.15 11.82 17.18
CA MET A 45 4.90 11.64 15.75
C MET A 45 4.24 10.28 15.47
N ARG A 46 4.71 9.22 16.12
CA ARG A 46 4.08 7.89 15.98
C ARG A 46 2.61 7.92 16.40
N SER A 47 2.30 8.58 17.51
CA SER A 47 0.92 8.72 17.98
C SER A 47 0.07 9.51 17.01
N LEU A 48 0.56 10.63 16.52
CA LEU A 48 -0.15 11.47 15.55
C LEU A 48 -0.45 10.70 14.27
N LEU A 49 0.54 10.06 13.70
CA LEU A 49 0.39 9.30 12.46
C LEU A 49 -0.55 8.10 12.64
N THR A 50 -0.46 7.42 13.76
CA THR A 50 -1.36 6.31 14.09
C THR A 50 -2.81 6.78 14.11
N ASP A 51 -3.10 7.87 14.82
CA ASP A 51 -4.46 8.41 14.92
C ASP A 51 -5.00 8.82 13.55
N VAL A 52 -4.20 9.51 12.76
CA VAL A 52 -4.59 9.95 11.41
C VAL A 52 -4.87 8.74 10.51
N LEU A 53 -3.97 7.78 10.48
CA LEU A 53 -4.10 6.61 9.59
C LEU A 53 -5.23 5.69 10.01
N GLU A 54 -5.45 5.50 11.30
CA GLU A 54 -6.58 4.70 11.79
C GLU A 54 -7.90 5.36 11.42
N SER A 55 -7.99 6.70 11.52
CA SER A 55 -9.19 7.43 11.11
C SER A 55 -9.45 7.33 9.61
N GLU A 56 -8.42 7.07 8.82
CA GLU A 56 -8.53 6.84 7.37
C GLU A 56 -8.82 5.38 7.00
N GLY A 57 -8.99 4.51 7.96
CA GLY A 57 -9.35 3.11 7.72
C GLY A 57 -8.17 2.17 7.62
N CYS A 58 -6.98 2.57 8.06
CA CYS A 58 -5.79 1.72 8.05
C CYS A 58 -5.58 1.04 9.41
N ASP A 59 -4.98 -0.15 9.37
CA ASP A 59 -4.31 -0.71 10.54
C ASP A 59 -2.87 -0.20 10.57
N VAL A 60 -2.34 0.06 11.76
CA VAL A 60 -1.04 0.70 11.90
C VAL A 60 -0.14 -0.12 12.83
N ILE A 61 1.10 -0.33 12.39
CA ILE A 61 2.20 -0.79 13.23
C ILE A 61 3.18 0.37 13.33
N ALA A 62 3.35 0.94 14.51
CA ALA A 62 4.27 2.05 14.74
C ALA A 62 5.49 1.57 15.52
N VAL A 63 6.68 1.86 14.98
CA VAL A 63 7.96 1.41 15.54
C VAL A 63 8.93 2.57 15.67
N PRO A 64 9.84 2.52 16.66
CA PRO A 64 10.74 3.64 16.93
C PRO A 64 12.03 3.66 16.10
N SER A 65 12.28 2.65 15.27
CA SER A 65 13.54 2.54 14.55
C SER A 65 13.42 1.74 13.27
N GLY A 66 14.39 1.89 12.38
CA GLY A 66 14.48 1.09 11.17
C GLY A 66 14.68 -0.39 11.44
N ALA A 67 15.46 -0.73 12.48
CA ALA A 67 15.69 -2.13 12.86
C ALA A 67 14.38 -2.81 13.30
N ARG A 68 13.55 -2.12 14.07
CA ARG A 68 12.24 -2.63 14.46
C ARG A 68 11.30 -2.73 13.26
N ALA A 69 11.40 -1.79 12.34
CA ALA A 69 10.63 -1.84 11.09
C ALA A 69 10.94 -3.11 10.30
N VAL A 70 12.21 -3.45 10.14
CA VAL A 70 12.64 -4.67 9.45
C VAL A 70 12.07 -5.92 10.13
N SER A 71 12.16 -5.99 11.46
CA SER A 71 11.64 -7.12 12.23
C SER A 71 10.14 -7.29 12.02
N GLU A 72 9.38 -6.21 12.10
CA GLU A 72 7.93 -6.26 11.91
C GLU A 72 7.53 -6.63 10.47
N MET A 73 8.22 -6.06 9.49
CA MET A 73 7.95 -6.37 8.07
C MET A 73 8.26 -7.82 7.72
N THR A 74 9.21 -8.43 8.39
CA THR A 74 9.57 -9.84 8.18
C THR A 74 8.45 -10.76 8.64
N VAL A 75 7.79 -10.41 9.73
CA VAL A 75 6.67 -11.18 10.27
C VAL A 75 5.38 -10.90 9.49
N ARG A 76 5.12 -9.65 9.19
CA ARG A 76 3.90 -9.20 8.54
C ARG A 76 4.19 -8.06 7.57
N PRO A 77 4.37 -8.35 6.27
CA PRO A 77 4.63 -7.32 5.29
C PRO A 77 3.47 -6.31 5.21
N PRO A 78 3.76 -5.00 5.34
CA PRO A 78 2.73 -3.97 5.22
C PRO A 78 2.38 -3.67 3.77
N ASP A 79 1.30 -2.93 3.58
CA ASP A 79 0.89 -2.40 2.27
C ASP A 79 1.56 -1.07 1.95
N LEU A 80 2.04 -0.37 2.97
CA LEU A 80 2.71 0.92 2.86
C LEU A 80 3.65 1.10 4.03
N VAL A 81 4.80 1.71 3.79
CA VAL A 81 5.74 2.16 4.83
C VAL A 81 5.81 3.67 4.83
N ILE A 82 5.66 4.29 5.99
CA ILE A 82 5.93 5.70 6.21
C ILE A 82 7.09 5.77 7.19
N THR A 83 8.20 6.36 6.77
CA THR A 83 9.39 6.42 7.60
C THR A 83 9.96 7.82 7.70
N ASP A 84 10.41 8.20 8.90
CA ASP A 84 11.27 9.36 9.04
C ASP A 84 12.59 9.10 8.31
N LEU A 85 13.15 10.14 7.72
CA LEU A 85 14.44 10.06 7.05
C LEU A 85 15.58 9.85 8.06
N PHE A 86 15.58 10.64 9.12
CA PHE A 86 16.64 10.62 10.12
C PHE A 86 16.19 9.91 11.39
N MET A 87 16.70 8.70 11.56
CA MET A 87 16.51 7.91 12.78
C MET A 87 17.87 7.41 13.25
N PRO A 88 18.07 7.30 14.57
CA PRO A 88 19.31 6.68 15.09
C PRO A 88 19.50 5.27 14.57
N GLY A 89 20.71 4.96 14.15
CA GLY A 89 21.10 3.64 13.68
C GLY A 89 20.82 3.37 12.22
N MET A 90 19.57 3.39 11.80
CA MET A 90 19.19 3.14 10.41
C MET A 90 18.33 4.28 9.90
N SER A 91 18.77 4.99 8.86
CA SER A 91 17.99 6.05 8.23
C SER A 91 16.83 5.47 7.41
N GLY A 92 15.86 6.34 7.06
CA GLY A 92 14.78 5.93 6.16
C GLY A 92 15.30 5.48 4.79
N PHE A 93 16.36 6.07 4.29
CA PHE A 93 16.98 5.63 3.04
C PHE A 93 17.66 4.27 3.18
N ALA A 94 18.34 4.02 4.28
CA ALA A 94 18.93 2.72 4.55
C ALA A 94 17.86 1.64 4.67
N LEU A 95 16.75 1.95 5.31
CA LEU A 95 15.59 1.06 5.38
C LEU A 95 15.06 0.73 3.99
N ARG A 96 14.86 1.74 3.14
CA ARG A 96 14.39 1.53 1.77
C ARG A 96 15.38 0.71 0.95
N ALA A 97 16.67 0.99 1.07
CA ALA A 97 17.71 0.24 0.36
C ALA A 97 17.68 -1.26 0.75
N LEU A 98 17.45 -1.56 2.02
CA LEU A 98 17.30 -2.93 2.49
C LEU A 98 16.03 -3.58 1.92
N MET A 99 14.92 -2.87 1.88
CA MET A 99 13.67 -3.37 1.30
C MET A 99 13.83 -3.73 -0.18
N LEU A 100 14.55 -2.91 -0.94
CA LEU A 100 14.77 -3.13 -2.36
C LEU A 100 15.57 -4.41 -2.66
N LYS A 101 16.36 -4.88 -1.71
CA LYS A 101 17.12 -6.13 -1.84
C LYS A 101 16.30 -7.38 -1.53
N ARG A 102 15.11 -7.21 -1.00
CA ARG A 102 14.22 -8.33 -0.61
C ARG A 102 13.03 -8.38 -1.54
N PRO A 103 12.86 -9.48 -2.32
CA PRO A 103 11.75 -9.59 -3.28
C PRO A 103 10.37 -9.45 -2.63
N ASP A 104 10.21 -9.87 -1.38
CA ASP A 104 8.96 -9.78 -0.63
C ASP A 104 8.63 -8.36 -0.18
N LEU A 105 9.60 -7.45 -0.15
CA LEU A 105 9.43 -6.08 0.35
C LEU A 105 9.64 -5.00 -0.73
N ALA A 106 10.30 -5.34 -1.82
CA ALA A 106 10.75 -4.37 -2.81
C ALA A 106 9.60 -3.59 -3.47
N ALA A 107 8.44 -4.21 -3.64
CA ALA A 107 7.28 -3.61 -4.27
C ALA A 107 6.43 -2.75 -3.32
N ILE A 108 6.69 -2.80 -2.03
CA ILE A 108 5.94 -2.01 -1.04
C ILE A 108 6.31 -0.54 -1.20
N PRO A 109 5.33 0.35 -1.40
CA PRO A 109 5.62 1.78 -1.52
C PRO A 109 6.09 2.36 -0.20
N VAL A 110 6.98 3.35 -0.27
CA VAL A 110 7.55 4.03 0.89
C VAL A 110 7.35 5.53 0.75
N ILE A 111 6.78 6.13 1.78
CA ILE A 111 6.74 7.59 1.95
C ILE A 111 7.83 7.96 2.96
N VAL A 112 8.67 8.91 2.60
CA VAL A 112 9.72 9.43 3.49
C VAL A 112 9.28 10.78 4.05
N LEU A 113 9.39 10.94 5.35
CA LEU A 113 9.17 12.20 6.06
C LEU A 113 10.52 12.84 6.36
N SER A 114 10.70 14.10 5.99
CA SER A 114 11.98 14.78 6.14
C SER A 114 11.82 16.21 6.62
N ALA A 115 12.64 16.62 7.59
CA ALA A 115 12.71 18.01 8.02
C ALA A 115 13.44 18.91 7.00
N TYR A 116 14.23 18.30 6.13
CA TYR A 116 15.02 19.02 5.12
C TYR A 116 14.73 18.46 3.74
N TRP A 117 14.33 19.38 2.85
CA TRP A 117 14.20 19.03 1.46
C TRP A 117 15.57 19.15 0.77
N HIS A 118 16.35 18.11 0.84
CA HIS A 118 17.42 17.92 -0.09
C HIS A 118 17.04 16.79 -1.03
N ARG A 119 16.99 17.06 -2.32
CA ARG A 119 17.02 15.99 -3.30
C ARG A 119 18.28 15.17 -3.00
N PRO A 120 18.15 13.95 -2.53
CA PRO A 120 19.32 13.09 -2.46
C PRO A 120 19.85 12.98 -3.90
N SER A 121 21.16 13.14 -4.04
CA SER A 121 21.83 12.90 -5.31
C SER A 121 21.68 11.43 -5.77
N GLU A 122 21.15 10.58 -4.91
CA GLU A 122 20.82 9.21 -5.20
C GLU A 122 19.31 9.07 -5.05
N THR A 123 18.64 8.89 -6.18
CA THR A 123 17.21 8.62 -6.21
C THR A 123 16.96 7.19 -5.74
N LEU A 124 16.74 7.04 -4.43
CA LEU A 124 16.07 5.85 -3.96
C LEU A 124 14.63 5.88 -4.48
N GLU A 125 14.17 4.73 -4.95
CA GLU A 125 12.79 4.57 -5.40
C GLU A 125 11.84 4.66 -4.21
N VAL A 126 11.44 5.91 -3.87
CA VAL A 126 10.41 6.19 -2.89
C VAL A 126 9.18 6.72 -3.60
N ALA A 127 8.01 6.38 -3.06
CA ALA A 127 6.75 6.79 -3.68
C ALA A 127 6.47 8.27 -3.47
N ASP A 128 6.89 8.83 -2.35
CA ASP A 128 6.69 10.24 -2.03
C ASP A 128 7.66 10.70 -0.94
N VAL A 129 7.92 11.99 -0.90
CA VAL A 129 8.67 12.67 0.16
C VAL A 129 7.81 13.81 0.70
N ILE A 130 7.55 13.81 1.99
CA ILE A 130 6.75 14.83 2.65
C ILE A 130 7.63 15.58 3.64
N THR A 131 7.71 16.89 3.49
CA THR A 131 8.51 17.73 4.37
C THR A 131 7.80 18.01 5.69
N LYS A 132 8.59 18.07 6.77
CA LYS A 132 8.12 18.49 8.08
C LYS A 132 8.16 20.03 8.19
N PRO A 133 7.20 20.66 8.86
CA PRO A 133 6.05 20.08 9.56
C PRO A 133 5.05 19.47 8.59
N ILE A 134 4.51 18.32 8.98
CA ILE A 134 3.65 17.52 8.09
C ILE A 134 2.31 18.21 7.90
N ASN A 135 1.95 18.43 6.64
CA ASN A 135 0.59 18.78 6.28
C ASN A 135 -0.22 17.47 6.23
N ILE A 136 -1.20 17.34 7.11
CA ILE A 136 -1.99 16.12 7.26
C ILE A 136 -2.78 15.82 5.98
N ASP A 137 -3.38 16.81 5.36
CA ASP A 137 -4.14 16.61 4.12
C ASP A 137 -3.24 16.08 3.00
N ARG A 138 -2.03 16.62 2.90
CA ARG A 138 -1.01 16.17 1.94
C ARG A 138 -0.63 14.71 2.18
N LEU A 139 -0.47 14.32 3.45
CA LEU A 139 -0.17 12.94 3.83
C LEU A 139 -1.34 12.01 3.48
N ILE A 140 -2.55 12.38 3.83
CA ILE A 140 -3.74 11.60 3.53
C ILE A 140 -3.90 11.39 2.03
N ASP A 141 -3.72 12.42 1.22
CA ASP A 141 -3.79 12.32 -0.24
C ASP A 141 -2.76 11.33 -0.78
N SER A 142 -1.54 11.38 -0.27
CA SER A 142 -0.48 10.45 -0.66
C SER A 142 -0.83 9.00 -0.28
N VAL A 143 -1.32 8.79 0.93
CA VAL A 143 -1.73 7.47 1.41
C VAL A 143 -2.87 6.91 0.55
N ARG A 144 -3.90 7.71 0.28
CA ARG A 144 -5.04 7.29 -0.55
C ARG A 144 -4.64 6.91 -1.97
N ARG A 145 -3.63 7.56 -2.50
CA ARG A 145 -3.10 7.26 -3.84
C ARG A 145 -2.35 5.93 -3.87
N LEU A 146 -1.69 5.56 -2.77
CA LEU A 146 -0.78 4.41 -2.71
C LEU A 146 -1.43 3.14 -2.20
N VAL A 147 -2.45 3.25 -1.37
CA VAL A 147 -3.18 2.09 -0.83
C VAL A 147 -4.69 2.30 -0.97
N PRO A 148 -5.44 1.24 -1.28
CA PRO A 148 -6.89 1.34 -1.33
C PRO A 148 -7.45 1.48 0.09
N VAL A 149 -7.83 2.69 0.46
CA VAL A 149 -8.43 2.97 1.76
C VAL A 149 -9.94 2.82 1.65
N VAL A 150 -10.51 1.99 2.50
CA VAL A 150 -11.96 1.89 2.62
C VAL A 150 -12.41 3.05 3.50
N THR A 151 -12.80 4.14 2.86
CA THR A 151 -13.45 5.22 3.59
C THR A 151 -14.87 4.80 3.95
N ALA A 152 -15.34 5.26 5.10
CA ALA A 152 -16.71 5.01 5.53
C ALA A 152 -17.77 5.54 4.53
N GLU A 153 -17.34 6.38 3.61
CA GLU A 153 -18.17 6.95 2.54
C GLU A 153 -18.24 6.09 1.28
N GLY A 154 -17.40 5.07 1.18
CA GLY A 154 -17.34 4.16 0.02
C GLY A 154 -18.32 3.00 0.10
N ARG A 155 -19.43 3.16 0.74
CA ARG A 155 -20.47 2.14 0.84
C ARG A 155 -21.41 2.17 -0.36
#